data_ee9a6806fbb968527673a4b2c3cba423
#
_entry.id   ee9a6806fbb968527673a4b2c3cba423
#
_cell.length_a   1.000
_cell.length_b   1.000
_cell.length_c   1.000
_cell.angle_alpha   90.00
_cell.angle_beta   90.00
_cell.angle_gamma   90.00
#
_symmetry.space_group_name_H-M   'P 1'
#
loop_
_entity.id
_entity.type
_entity.pdbx_description
1 polymer ?
#
loop_
_entity_poly.entity_id
_entity_poly.type
_entity_poly.pdbx_seq_one_letter_code
_entity_poly.pdbx_strand_id
1 'polypeptide(L)'
;MTREEIITQVNSLLAEEFEIEESEFAPEANLKDTLNLDSINLVDLIALVQFNYKVTIPVEDLKKIQTFDNLYDYIFEHQAV
;
A
#
# COMPACT_ATOMS: atom_id res chain seq x y z
N MET A 1 9.93 11.41 4.14
CA MET A 1 9.86 10.21 4.99
C MET A 1 10.86 9.17 4.49
N THR A 2 11.47 8.44 5.40
CA THR A 2 12.31 7.31 5.03
C THR A 2 11.44 6.13 4.62
N ARG A 3 12.04 5.16 3.93
CA ARG A 3 11.31 3.96 3.55
C ARG A 3 10.78 3.20 4.77
N GLU A 4 11.56 3.14 5.83
CA GLU A 4 11.14 2.47 7.08
C GLU A 4 9.93 3.15 7.71
N GLU A 5 9.91 4.47 7.70
CA GLU A 5 8.75 5.21 8.22
C GLU A 5 7.51 4.93 7.38
N ILE A 6 7.67 4.87 6.06
CA ILE A 6 6.57 4.55 5.16
C ILE A 6 6.04 3.15 5.44
N ILE A 7 6.93 2.18 5.58
CA ILE A 7 6.54 0.79 5.88
C ILE A 7 5.73 0.73 7.17
N THR A 8 6.22 1.37 8.22
CA THR A 8 5.54 1.38 9.51
C THR A 8 4.16 2.02 9.42
N GLN A 9 4.07 3.16 8.77
CA GLN A 9 2.80 3.88 8.66
C GLN A 9 1.81 3.18 7.75
N VAL A 10 2.26 2.67 6.62
CA VAL A 10 1.39 1.95 5.69
C VAL A 10 0.85 0.68 6.34
N ASN A 11 1.70 -0.07 7.02
CA ASN A 11 1.25 -1.29 7.69
C ASN A 11 0.21 -0.98 8.76
N SER A 12 0.43 0.07 9.56
CA SER A 12 -0.52 0.48 10.58
C SER A 12 -1.86 0.90 9.95
N LEU A 13 -1.80 1.66 8.86
CA LEU A 13 -2.98 2.13 8.15
C LEU A 13 -3.78 0.96 7.58
N LEU A 14 -3.11 0.03 6.93
CA LEU A 14 -3.77 -1.12 6.32
C LEU A 14 -4.34 -2.06 7.38
N ALA A 15 -3.61 -2.26 8.48
CA ALA A 15 -4.08 -3.10 9.57
C ALA A 15 -5.38 -2.54 10.16
N GLU A 16 -5.46 -1.24 10.31
CA GLU A 16 -6.65 -0.58 10.85
C GLU A 16 -7.82 -0.61 9.86
N GLU A 17 -7.57 -0.28 8.61
CA GLU A 17 -8.63 -0.19 7.60
C GLU A 17 -9.20 -1.55 7.20
N PHE A 18 -8.39 -2.57 7.12
CA PHE A 18 -8.80 -3.89 6.69
C PHE A 18 -8.94 -4.89 7.83
N GLU A 19 -8.70 -4.44 9.06
CA GLU A 19 -8.82 -5.26 10.27
C GLU A 19 -7.98 -6.54 10.20
N ILE A 20 -6.73 -6.40 9.74
CA ILE A 20 -5.78 -7.49 9.62
C ILE A 20 -4.56 -7.15 10.46
N GLU A 21 -3.98 -8.14 11.13
CA GLU A 21 -2.80 -7.91 11.96
C GLU A 21 -1.56 -7.64 11.10
N GLU A 22 -0.75 -6.69 11.54
CA GLU A 22 0.48 -6.34 10.83
C GLU A 22 1.45 -7.51 10.71
N SER A 23 1.38 -8.47 11.63
CA SER A 23 2.21 -9.66 11.60
C SER A 23 1.99 -10.52 10.35
N GLU A 24 0.86 -10.35 9.67
CA GLU A 24 0.57 -11.07 8.44
C GLU A 24 1.18 -10.39 7.21
N PHE A 25 1.72 -9.19 7.37
CA PHE A 25 2.29 -8.43 6.26
C PHE A 25 3.76 -8.79 6.08
N ALA A 26 4.13 -9.16 4.86
CA ALA A 26 5.51 -9.43 4.49
C ALA A 26 5.84 -8.69 3.20
N PRO A 27 7.07 -8.21 3.02
CA PRO A 27 7.42 -7.46 1.80
C PRO A 27 7.14 -8.20 0.51
N GLU A 28 7.36 -9.52 0.51
CA GLU A 28 7.14 -10.35 -0.68
C GLU A 28 5.69 -10.82 -0.82
N ALA A 29 4.86 -10.62 0.19
CA ALA A 29 3.48 -11.08 0.16
C ALA A 29 2.66 -10.28 -0.84
N ASN A 30 1.73 -10.94 -1.50
CA ASN A 30 0.84 -10.29 -2.45
C ASN A 30 -0.23 -9.51 -1.70
N LEU A 31 -0.42 -8.24 -2.08
CA LEU A 31 -1.41 -7.38 -1.43
C LEU A 31 -2.82 -7.95 -1.51
N LYS A 32 -3.23 -8.38 -2.69
CA LYS A 32 -4.58 -8.90 -2.89
C LYS A 32 -4.83 -10.15 -2.05
N ASP A 33 -3.87 -11.05 -2.01
CA ASP A 33 -4.00 -12.31 -1.28
C ASP A 33 -4.03 -12.07 0.23
N THR A 34 -3.11 -11.23 0.71
CA THR A 34 -2.99 -10.97 2.15
C THR A 34 -4.18 -10.20 2.70
N LEU A 35 -4.67 -9.22 1.94
CA LEU A 35 -5.76 -8.36 2.36
C LEU A 35 -7.13 -8.84 1.86
N ASN A 36 -7.16 -9.93 1.13
CA ASN A 36 -8.38 -10.46 0.51
C ASN A 36 -9.08 -9.41 -0.36
N LEU A 37 -8.30 -8.71 -1.16
CA LEU A 37 -8.82 -7.64 -2.01
C LEU A 37 -9.20 -8.17 -3.38
N ASP A 38 -10.33 -7.68 -3.89
CA ASP A 38 -10.66 -7.82 -5.31
C ASP A 38 -10.27 -6.52 -6.01
N SER A 39 -10.59 -6.42 -7.29
CA SER A 39 -10.23 -5.24 -8.10
C SER A 39 -10.84 -3.94 -7.55
N ILE A 40 -12.04 -4.03 -7.00
CA ILE A 40 -12.74 -2.85 -6.47
C ILE A 40 -12.08 -2.39 -5.18
N ASN A 41 -11.78 -3.34 -4.29
CA ASN A 41 -11.14 -3.03 -3.01
C ASN A 41 -9.71 -2.52 -3.20
N LEU A 42 -9.04 -2.95 -4.25
CA LEU A 42 -7.70 -2.44 -4.57
C LEU A 42 -7.77 -0.95 -4.92
N VAL A 43 -8.81 -0.52 -5.60
CA VAL A 43 -9.02 0.90 -5.90
C VAL A 43 -9.20 1.69 -4.60
N ASP A 44 -9.93 1.13 -3.65
CA ASP A 44 -10.12 1.77 -2.34
C ASP A 44 -8.78 1.91 -1.60
N LEU A 45 -7.94 0.88 -1.65
CA LEU A 45 -6.61 0.92 -1.07
C LEU A 45 -5.78 2.04 -1.69
N ILE A 46 -5.81 2.16 -2.98
CA ILE A 46 -5.04 3.17 -3.69
C ILE A 46 -5.55 4.57 -3.36
N ALA A 47 -6.86 4.75 -3.29
CA ALA A 47 -7.46 6.04 -2.90
C ALA A 47 -7.01 6.43 -1.50
N LEU A 48 -6.97 5.47 -0.58
CA LEU A 48 -6.53 5.70 0.79
C LEU A 48 -5.07 6.15 0.84
N VAL A 49 -4.21 5.49 0.08
CA VAL A 49 -2.80 5.84 -0.01
C VAL A 49 -2.62 7.24 -0.60
N GLN A 50 -3.33 7.54 -1.67
CA GLN A 50 -3.26 8.86 -2.31
C GLN A 50 -3.69 9.96 -1.35
N PHE A 51 -4.73 9.71 -0.58
CA PHE A 51 -5.23 10.68 0.38
C PHE A 51 -4.23 10.95 1.50
N ASN A 52 -3.63 9.89 2.04
CA ASN A 52 -2.75 10.00 3.20
C ASN A 52 -1.34 10.49 2.87
N TYR A 53 -0.84 10.15 1.70
CA TYR A 53 0.56 10.44 1.33
C TYR A 53 0.68 11.43 0.18
N LYS A 54 -0.45 11.88 -0.35
CA LYS A 54 -0.48 12.83 -1.49
C LYS A 54 0.31 12.31 -2.68
N VAL A 55 0.27 11.00 -2.88
CA VAL A 55 0.92 10.32 -3.99
C VAL A 55 -0.14 9.97 -5.01
N THR A 56 0.07 10.34 -6.28
CA THR A 56 -0.85 9.98 -7.35
C THR A 56 -0.43 8.67 -7.97
N ILE A 57 -1.33 7.68 -7.97
CA ILE A 57 -1.06 6.37 -8.56
C ILE A 57 -1.98 6.17 -9.77
N PRO A 58 -1.44 6.31 -10.99
CA PRO A 58 -2.23 6.08 -12.20
C PRO A 58 -2.69 4.62 -12.28
N VAL A 59 -3.82 4.40 -12.93
CA VAL A 59 -4.36 3.05 -13.13
C VAL A 59 -3.32 2.14 -13.79
N GLU A 60 -2.53 2.68 -14.69
CA GLU A 60 -1.48 1.93 -15.38
C GLU A 60 -0.45 1.35 -14.42
N ASP A 61 -0.16 2.08 -13.36
CA ASP A 61 0.85 1.66 -12.37
C ASP A 61 0.28 0.68 -11.35
N LEU A 62 -1.04 0.59 -11.22
CA LEU A 62 -1.67 -0.38 -10.31
C LEU A 62 -1.23 -1.81 -10.62
N LYS A 63 -1.02 -2.11 -11.89
CA LYS A 63 -0.61 -3.44 -12.32
C LYS A 63 0.78 -3.80 -11.85
N LYS A 64 1.60 -2.79 -11.55
CA LYS A 64 2.97 -2.98 -11.08
C LYS A 64 3.04 -3.17 -9.57
N ILE A 65 1.99 -2.75 -8.85
CA ILE A 65 1.94 -2.83 -7.39
C ILE A 65 1.25 -4.13 -7.03
N GLN A 66 2.02 -5.19 -6.84
CA GLN A 66 1.50 -6.51 -6.52
C GLN A 66 1.81 -6.95 -5.10
N THR A 67 2.97 -6.56 -4.59
CA THR A 67 3.42 -6.93 -3.24
C THR A 67 3.46 -5.70 -2.34
N PHE A 68 3.58 -5.93 -1.04
CA PHE A 68 3.77 -4.83 -0.08
C PHE A 68 5.02 -4.05 -0.42
N ASP A 69 6.10 -4.73 -0.80
CA ASP A 69 7.36 -4.09 -1.15
C ASP A 69 7.18 -3.14 -2.34
N ASN A 70 6.44 -3.56 -3.35
CA ASN A 70 6.13 -2.70 -4.50
C ASN A 70 5.38 -1.44 -4.06
N LEU A 71 4.43 -1.58 -3.14
CA LEU A 71 3.67 -0.44 -2.63
C LEU A 71 4.57 0.53 -1.87
N TYR A 72 5.42 0.01 -0.99
CA TYR A 72 6.33 0.86 -0.22
C TYR A 72 7.28 1.62 -1.14
N ASP A 73 7.86 0.93 -2.12
CA ASP A 73 8.77 1.56 -3.07
C ASP A 73 8.08 2.65 -3.87
N TYR A 74 6.84 2.39 -4.31
CA TYR A 74 6.10 3.37 -5.08
C TYR A 74 5.84 4.64 -4.27
N ILE A 75 5.39 4.48 -3.04
CA ILE A 75 5.14 5.63 -2.16
C ILE A 75 6.43 6.40 -1.91
N PHE A 76 7.51 5.69 -1.63
CA PHE A 76 8.80 6.30 -1.35
C PHE A 76 9.33 7.11 -2.54
N GLU A 77 9.21 6.56 -3.73
CA GLU A 77 9.70 7.20 -4.95
C GLU A 77 8.86 8.41 -5.38
N HIS A 78 7.57 8.39 -5.08
CA HIS A 78 6.64 9.41 -5.55
C HIS A 78 6.14 10.33 -4.44
N GLN A 79 6.66 10.21 -3.23
CA GLN A 79 6.23 11.07 -2.15
C GLN A 79 6.51 12.54 -2.45
N ALA A 80 5.58 13.41 -2.07
CA ALA A 80 5.78 14.84 -2.20
C ALA A 80 6.72 15.30 -1.08
N VAL A 81 7.82 15.91 -1.47
CA VAL A 81 8.83 16.37 -0.52
C VAL A 81 8.79 17.89 -0.43
#